data_5417266916bebfba78f89555e6a1b573
#
_entry.id   5417266916bebfba78f89555e6a1b573
#
_cell.length_a   1.000
_cell.length_b   1.000
_cell.length_c   1.000
_cell.angle_alpha   90.00
_cell.angle_beta   90.00
_cell.angle_gamma   90.00
#
_symmetry.space_group_name_H-M   'P 1'
#
loop_
_entity.id
_entity.type
_entity.pdbx_description
1 polymer ?
#
loop_
_entity_poly.entity_id
_entity_poly.type
_entity_poly.pdbx_seq_one_letter_code
_entity_poly.pdbx_strand_id
1 'polypeptide(L)'
;MTPPTAIWLENVTLRYRIPRERIVSFKEYAIRRIQKRIVFDDFQALHEINLVIKAGQRVGVIGRNGAGKSSLFRVISRVLPPAEGRVYVVGRLAPILELGLGFHGELTGRENVMLQGALLGFSRAETRRRLDRIVEWAELQDFIDAPIRTFSTGMSARLAFAVATDVDPDILLVDEALSVGDEKFQRKCHDRMEGLRSRGKTFMLASHSLSQIRENCDRVLWLHHGRIVRDGDVQSVADAYHEWSLGETDLVAPAR
;
A
#
# COMPACT_ATOMS: atom_id res chain seq x y z
N MET A 1 -17.15 14.05 20.31
CA MET A 1 -17.16 14.37 18.86
C MET A 1 -16.73 13.16 18.10
N THR A 2 -17.51 12.71 17.11
CA THR A 2 -17.11 11.55 16.26
C THR A 2 -15.95 11.98 15.38
N PRO A 3 -14.84 11.22 15.32
CA PRO A 3 -13.69 11.59 14.48
C PRO A 3 -14.10 11.70 13.01
N PRO A 4 -13.52 12.66 12.26
CA PRO A 4 -13.84 12.85 10.84
C PRO A 4 -13.46 11.62 10.00
N THR A 5 -14.08 11.48 8.84
CA THR A 5 -13.75 10.41 7.90
C THR A 5 -12.42 10.72 7.20
N ALA A 6 -11.48 9.79 7.25
CA ALA A 6 -10.19 9.86 6.55
C ALA A 6 -10.24 9.20 5.17
N ILE A 7 -10.90 8.03 5.07
CA ILE A 7 -11.06 7.28 3.81
C ILE A 7 -12.52 6.83 3.70
N TRP A 8 -13.10 7.01 2.50
CA TRP A 8 -14.42 6.51 2.18
C TRP A 8 -14.43 5.94 0.76
N LEU A 9 -14.83 4.68 0.65
CA LEU A 9 -15.05 3.97 -0.59
C LEU A 9 -16.54 3.67 -0.74
N GLU A 10 -17.09 3.98 -1.90
CA GLU A 10 -18.49 3.78 -2.25
C GLU A 10 -18.61 2.90 -3.49
N ASN A 11 -19.05 1.65 -3.32
CA ASN A 11 -19.26 0.65 -4.37
C ASN A 11 -18.05 0.49 -5.31
N VAL A 12 -16.84 0.46 -4.74
CA VAL A 12 -15.60 0.45 -5.50
C VAL A 12 -15.34 -0.91 -6.11
N THR A 13 -15.27 -0.94 -7.44
CA THR A 13 -14.90 -2.10 -8.25
C THR A 13 -13.61 -1.82 -9.01
N LEU A 14 -12.66 -2.75 -8.99
CA LEU A 14 -11.43 -2.67 -9.77
C LEU A 14 -11.33 -3.84 -10.74
N ARG A 15 -11.09 -3.54 -12.02
CA ARG A 15 -10.87 -4.54 -13.08
C ARG A 15 -9.51 -4.33 -13.73
N TYR A 16 -8.77 -5.42 -13.86
CA TYR A 16 -7.55 -5.47 -14.68
C TYR A 16 -7.90 -6.03 -16.05
N ARG A 17 -7.49 -5.34 -17.10
CA ARG A 17 -7.56 -5.83 -18.47
C ARG A 17 -6.24 -6.47 -18.83
N ILE A 18 -6.21 -7.79 -18.90
CA ILE A 18 -5.01 -8.57 -19.20
C ILE A 18 -5.13 -9.08 -20.64
N PRO A 19 -4.18 -8.74 -21.54
CA PRO A 19 -4.18 -9.34 -22.87
C PRO A 19 -4.04 -10.86 -22.75
N ARG A 20 -4.93 -11.61 -23.41
CA ARG A 20 -4.94 -13.08 -23.38
C ARG A 20 -3.67 -13.69 -23.96
N GLU A 21 -3.05 -13.00 -24.89
CA GLU A 21 -1.81 -13.39 -25.52
C GLU A 21 -0.69 -12.42 -25.17
N ARG A 22 0.49 -12.95 -24.90
CA ARG A 22 1.69 -12.15 -24.60
C ARG A 22 2.13 -11.44 -25.87
N ILE A 23 1.94 -10.15 -25.97
CA ILE A 23 2.39 -9.32 -27.10
C ILE A 23 3.81 -8.86 -26.81
N VAL A 24 4.78 -9.36 -27.57
CA VAL A 24 6.21 -9.17 -27.30
C VAL A 24 6.78 -7.91 -27.97
N SER A 25 6.12 -7.37 -29.01
CA SER A 25 6.63 -6.19 -29.71
C SER A 25 5.54 -5.14 -29.98
N PHE A 26 5.97 -3.86 -30.00
CA PHE A 26 5.08 -2.75 -30.34
C PHE A 26 4.49 -2.89 -31.74
N LYS A 27 5.26 -3.41 -32.70
CA LYS A 27 4.82 -3.66 -34.08
C LYS A 27 3.68 -4.69 -34.11
N GLU A 28 3.81 -5.76 -33.39
CA GLU A 28 2.79 -6.79 -33.23
C GLU A 28 1.53 -6.25 -32.57
N TYR A 29 1.69 -5.45 -31.51
CA TYR A 29 0.58 -4.76 -30.85
C TYR A 29 -0.20 -3.86 -31.81
N ALA A 30 0.51 -3.03 -32.59
CA ALA A 30 -0.12 -2.13 -33.54
C ALA A 30 -0.90 -2.89 -34.63
N ILE A 31 -0.32 -3.94 -35.22
CA ILE A 31 -0.97 -4.78 -36.24
C ILE A 31 -2.21 -5.47 -35.67
N ARG A 32 -2.11 -6.11 -34.52
CA ARG A 32 -3.22 -6.83 -33.88
C ARG A 32 -4.34 -5.89 -33.44
N ARG A 33 -3.99 -4.66 -33.02
CA ARG A 33 -4.98 -3.62 -32.66
C ARG A 33 -5.79 -3.17 -33.85
N ILE A 34 -5.14 -2.93 -35.01
CA ILE A 34 -5.81 -2.58 -36.25
C ILE A 34 -6.72 -3.73 -36.73
N GLN A 35 -6.27 -4.98 -36.56
CA GLN A 35 -7.04 -6.18 -36.94
C GLN A 35 -8.14 -6.53 -35.90
N LYS A 36 -8.33 -5.77 -34.83
CA LYS A 36 -9.25 -6.04 -33.69
C LYS A 36 -9.08 -7.45 -33.11
N ARG A 37 -7.87 -8.01 -33.17
CA ARG A 37 -7.54 -9.37 -32.70
C ARG A 37 -7.01 -9.43 -31.26
N ILE A 38 -6.88 -8.29 -30.56
CA ILE A 38 -6.45 -8.30 -29.16
C ILE A 38 -7.67 -8.63 -28.31
N VAL A 39 -7.69 -9.84 -27.78
CA VAL A 39 -8.67 -10.28 -26.79
C VAL A 39 -8.10 -9.99 -25.40
N PHE A 40 -8.89 -9.32 -24.57
CA PHE A 40 -8.54 -9.06 -23.18
C PHE A 40 -9.42 -9.95 -22.29
N ASP A 41 -8.82 -10.53 -21.28
CA ASP A 41 -9.55 -11.11 -20.15
C ASP A 41 -9.70 -10.04 -19.07
N ASP A 42 -10.91 -9.79 -18.63
CA ASP A 42 -11.21 -8.85 -17.55
C ASP A 42 -11.14 -9.63 -16.23
N PHE A 43 -10.11 -9.36 -15.44
CA PHE A 43 -9.96 -9.89 -14.08
C PHE A 43 -10.45 -8.86 -13.07
N GLN A 44 -11.52 -9.17 -12.35
CA GLN A 44 -12.07 -8.30 -11.32
C GLN A 44 -11.35 -8.56 -10.00
N ALA A 45 -10.53 -7.60 -9.58
CA ALA A 45 -9.71 -7.70 -8.39
C ALA A 45 -10.38 -7.18 -7.13
N LEU A 46 -11.34 -6.25 -7.26
CA LEU A 46 -12.20 -5.75 -6.18
C LEU A 46 -13.65 -5.72 -6.65
N HIS A 47 -14.56 -6.12 -5.77
CA HIS A 47 -15.99 -6.24 -6.04
C HIS A 47 -16.80 -5.38 -5.07
N GLU A 48 -17.33 -4.24 -5.53
CA GLU A 48 -18.30 -3.41 -4.80
C GLU A 48 -17.89 -3.10 -3.36
N ILE A 49 -16.62 -2.73 -3.17
CA ILE A 49 -16.08 -2.42 -1.85
C ILE A 49 -16.74 -1.16 -1.30
N ASN A 50 -17.37 -1.31 -0.14
CA ASN A 50 -17.89 -0.23 0.69
C ASN A 50 -17.08 -0.20 1.98
N LEU A 51 -16.43 0.93 2.29
CA LEU A 51 -15.54 1.04 3.43
C LEU A 51 -15.48 2.48 3.93
N VAL A 52 -15.58 2.65 5.24
CA VAL A 52 -15.35 3.94 5.92
C VAL A 52 -14.28 3.76 6.98
N ILE A 53 -13.22 4.58 6.89
CA ILE A 53 -12.15 4.64 7.90
C ILE A 53 -12.14 6.06 8.47
N LYS A 54 -12.24 6.15 9.79
CA LYS A 54 -12.20 7.43 10.51
C LYS A 54 -10.76 7.84 10.79
N ALA A 55 -10.52 9.13 10.92
CA ALA A 55 -9.22 9.65 11.30
C ALA A 55 -8.72 9.03 12.62
N GLY A 56 -7.45 8.64 12.65
CA GLY A 56 -6.82 7.99 13.80
C GLY A 56 -7.09 6.50 13.94
N GLN A 57 -7.94 5.88 13.10
CA GLN A 57 -8.14 4.43 13.12
C GLN A 57 -6.91 3.67 12.61
N ARG A 58 -6.67 2.51 13.22
CA ARG A 58 -5.64 1.55 12.83
C ARG A 58 -6.30 0.29 12.30
N VAL A 59 -6.23 0.11 10.98
CA VAL A 59 -6.99 -0.93 10.27
C VAL A 59 -6.05 -1.95 9.66
N GLY A 60 -6.15 -3.19 10.08
CA GLY A 60 -5.49 -4.33 9.46
C GLY A 60 -6.26 -4.81 8.23
N VAL A 61 -5.54 -5.30 7.23
CA VAL A 61 -6.13 -5.95 6.05
C VAL A 61 -5.52 -7.33 5.90
N ILE A 62 -6.33 -8.36 6.10
CA ILE A 62 -5.92 -9.76 6.02
C ILE A 62 -6.60 -10.48 4.86
N GLY A 63 -6.03 -11.59 4.43
CA GLY A 63 -6.53 -12.42 3.34
C GLY A 63 -5.41 -13.17 2.64
N ARG A 64 -5.74 -14.24 1.92
CA ARG A 64 -4.75 -15.03 1.16
C ARG A 64 -4.11 -14.22 0.04
N ASN A 65 -3.05 -14.76 -0.57
CA ASN A 65 -2.47 -14.18 -1.78
C ASN A 65 -3.53 -14.11 -2.88
N GLY A 66 -3.59 -12.96 -3.59
CA GLY A 66 -4.63 -12.72 -4.59
C GLY A 66 -5.99 -12.28 -4.03
N ALA A 67 -6.17 -12.12 -2.71
CA ALA A 67 -7.44 -11.67 -2.13
C ALA A 67 -7.84 -10.22 -2.49
N GLY A 68 -6.89 -9.41 -2.99
CA GLY A 68 -7.14 -8.01 -3.38
C GLY A 68 -6.53 -6.97 -2.45
N LYS A 69 -5.72 -7.34 -1.45
CA LYS A 69 -5.11 -6.41 -0.47
C LYS A 69 -4.33 -5.27 -1.13
N SER A 70 -3.32 -5.61 -1.93
CA SER A 70 -2.51 -4.60 -2.65
C SER A 70 -3.34 -3.80 -3.66
N SER A 71 -4.35 -4.43 -4.29
CA SER A 71 -5.29 -3.75 -5.18
C SER A 71 -6.13 -2.70 -4.43
N LEU A 72 -6.61 -3.02 -3.23
CA LEU A 72 -7.33 -2.08 -2.36
C LEU A 72 -6.44 -0.86 -2.03
N PHE A 73 -5.20 -1.10 -1.63
CA PHE A 73 -4.26 -0.04 -1.32
C PHE A 73 -3.91 0.82 -2.53
N ARG A 74 -3.71 0.21 -3.72
CA ARG A 74 -3.46 0.95 -4.97
C ARG A 74 -4.64 1.85 -5.36
N VAL A 75 -5.88 1.43 -5.11
CA VAL A 75 -7.07 2.24 -5.36
C VAL A 75 -7.18 3.37 -4.33
N ILE A 76 -6.98 3.11 -3.04
CA ILE A 76 -6.99 4.15 -1.99
C ILE A 76 -5.89 5.19 -2.24
N SER A 77 -4.70 4.75 -2.65
CA SER A 77 -3.57 5.65 -2.97
C SER A 77 -3.70 6.36 -4.33
N ARG A 78 -4.80 6.11 -5.07
CA ARG A 78 -5.05 6.68 -6.40
C ARG A 78 -3.99 6.32 -7.46
N VAL A 79 -3.21 5.27 -7.22
CA VAL A 79 -2.29 4.68 -8.22
C VAL A 79 -3.09 4.02 -9.33
N LEU A 80 -4.24 3.42 -8.99
CA LEU A 80 -5.18 2.86 -9.95
C LEU A 80 -6.56 3.50 -9.76
N PRO A 81 -7.18 4.02 -10.83
CA PRO A 81 -8.56 4.48 -10.76
C PRO A 81 -9.50 3.27 -10.63
N PRO A 82 -10.58 3.37 -9.87
CA PRO A 82 -11.61 2.34 -9.85
C PRO A 82 -12.32 2.28 -11.20
N ALA A 83 -12.79 1.09 -11.60
CA ALA A 83 -13.63 0.89 -12.79
C ALA A 83 -15.05 1.41 -12.52
N GLU A 84 -15.53 1.25 -11.30
CA GLU A 84 -16.84 1.72 -10.83
C GLU A 84 -16.74 2.18 -9.38
N GLY A 85 -17.66 3.05 -8.97
CA GLY A 85 -17.70 3.59 -7.61
C GLY A 85 -16.81 4.83 -7.42
N ARG A 86 -16.64 5.23 -6.17
CA ARG A 86 -15.90 6.46 -5.80
C ARG A 86 -14.99 6.23 -4.61
N VAL A 87 -13.85 6.93 -4.61
CA VAL A 87 -12.85 6.91 -3.54
C VAL A 87 -12.60 8.32 -3.06
N TYR A 88 -12.82 8.54 -1.77
CA TYR A 88 -12.56 9.80 -1.10
C TYR A 88 -11.49 9.60 -0.03
N VAL A 89 -10.44 10.41 -0.10
CA VAL A 89 -9.35 10.43 0.87
C VAL A 89 -9.13 11.87 1.31
N VAL A 90 -9.17 12.10 2.61
CA VAL A 90 -9.03 13.42 3.23
C VAL A 90 -7.75 13.45 4.05
N GLY A 91 -6.86 14.37 3.72
CA GLY A 91 -5.53 14.48 4.32
C GLY A 91 -4.42 13.96 3.42
N ARG A 92 -3.18 14.09 3.92
CA ARG A 92 -1.97 13.65 3.22
C ARG A 92 -1.79 12.15 3.40
N LEU A 93 -1.80 11.42 2.29
CA LEU A 93 -1.61 9.99 2.26
C LEU A 93 -0.19 9.65 1.83
N ALA A 94 0.49 8.78 2.59
CA ALA A 94 1.78 8.20 2.24
C ALA A 94 1.63 6.68 2.07
N PRO A 95 1.70 6.18 0.84
CA PRO A 95 1.66 4.75 0.58
C PRO A 95 3.07 4.15 0.66
N ILE A 96 3.24 3.12 1.46
CA ILE A 96 4.39 2.22 1.47
C ILE A 96 3.89 0.90 0.87
N LEU A 97 3.62 0.95 -0.44
CA LEU A 97 3.20 -0.21 -1.21
C LEU A 97 4.45 -0.75 -1.88
N GLU A 98 4.80 -1.93 -1.99
CA GLU A 98 6.00 -2.45 -2.68
C GLU A 98 7.21 -1.49 -2.57
N LEU A 99 8.10 -1.75 -1.67
CA LEU A 99 9.25 -0.90 -1.36
C LEU A 99 10.06 -0.56 -2.60
N GLY A 100 10.10 0.74 -2.94
CA GLY A 100 10.74 1.25 -4.16
C GLY A 100 9.80 1.47 -5.35
N LEU A 101 8.50 1.24 -5.21
CA LEU A 101 7.52 1.60 -6.25
C LEU A 101 7.56 3.12 -6.45
N GLY A 102 7.86 3.51 -7.68
CA GLY A 102 8.04 4.92 -8.06
C GLY A 102 9.49 5.40 -8.02
N PHE A 103 10.46 4.57 -7.64
CA PHE A 103 11.86 4.86 -7.86
C PHE A 103 12.24 4.58 -9.32
N HIS A 104 12.95 5.52 -9.91
CA HIS A 104 13.49 5.39 -11.25
C HIS A 104 14.93 4.87 -11.16
N GLY A 105 15.19 3.68 -11.70
CA GLY A 105 16.47 2.99 -11.55
C GLY A 105 17.70 3.76 -12.05
N GLU A 106 17.53 4.57 -13.10
CA GLU A 106 18.63 5.37 -13.68
C GLU A 106 18.93 6.67 -12.90
N LEU A 107 17.99 7.11 -12.06
CA LEU A 107 18.19 8.27 -11.19
C LEU A 107 18.95 7.87 -9.93
N THR A 108 19.72 8.80 -9.37
CA THR A 108 20.39 8.65 -8.09
C THR A 108 19.37 8.55 -6.94
N GLY A 109 19.80 8.07 -5.77
CA GLY A 109 18.96 8.08 -4.58
C GLY A 109 18.46 9.49 -4.25
N ARG A 110 19.33 10.50 -4.35
CA ARG A 110 18.99 11.92 -4.15
C ARG A 110 17.91 12.41 -5.10
N GLU A 111 18.03 12.12 -6.37
CA GLU A 111 17.02 12.49 -7.39
C GLU A 111 15.71 11.76 -7.16
N ASN A 112 15.75 10.50 -6.75
CA ASN A 112 14.55 9.74 -6.38
C ASN A 112 13.84 10.33 -5.15
N VAL A 113 14.57 10.79 -4.12
CA VAL A 113 13.97 11.52 -2.99
C VAL A 113 13.25 12.77 -3.48
N MET A 114 13.86 13.52 -4.41
CA MET A 114 13.25 14.72 -4.99
C MET A 114 11.98 14.39 -5.80
N LEU A 115 12.01 13.31 -6.56
CA LEU A 115 10.87 12.81 -7.34
C LEU A 115 9.72 12.38 -6.41
N GLN A 116 10.02 11.57 -5.40
CA GLN A 116 9.02 11.11 -4.43
C GLN A 116 8.41 12.27 -3.63
N GLY A 117 9.24 13.25 -3.23
CA GLY A 117 8.74 14.46 -2.57
C GLY A 117 7.70 15.19 -3.43
N ALA A 118 7.95 15.32 -4.75
CA ALA A 118 7.01 15.94 -5.68
C ALA A 118 5.71 15.10 -5.82
N LEU A 119 5.81 13.78 -5.90
CA LEU A 119 4.64 12.88 -5.94
C LEU A 119 3.79 12.97 -4.65
N LEU A 120 4.44 13.21 -3.50
CA LEU A 120 3.78 13.42 -2.21
C LEU A 120 3.27 14.87 -2.01
N GLY A 121 3.40 15.72 -3.05
CA GLY A 121 2.87 17.07 -3.07
C GLY A 121 3.76 18.14 -2.43
N PHE A 122 5.05 17.84 -2.16
CA PHE A 122 6.01 18.85 -1.67
C PHE A 122 6.59 19.69 -2.80
N SER A 123 6.84 20.95 -2.50
CA SER A 123 7.67 21.78 -3.36
C SER A 123 9.14 21.27 -3.36
N ARG A 124 9.86 21.60 -4.44
CA ARG A 124 11.29 21.27 -4.55
C ARG A 124 12.11 21.83 -3.36
N ALA A 125 11.77 23.00 -2.88
CA ALA A 125 12.45 23.63 -1.75
C ALA A 125 12.21 22.89 -0.43
N GLU A 126 10.98 22.42 -0.19
CA GLU A 126 10.65 21.63 1.00
C GLU A 126 11.35 20.27 0.98
N THR A 127 11.33 19.54 -0.14
CA THR A 127 12.01 18.27 -0.27
C THR A 127 13.52 18.43 -0.04
N ARG A 128 14.13 19.49 -0.61
CA ARG A 128 15.56 19.76 -0.42
C ARG A 128 15.92 20.00 1.05
N ARG A 129 15.08 20.72 1.82
CA ARG A 129 15.32 20.94 3.27
C ARG A 129 15.23 19.65 4.09
N ARG A 130 14.50 18.64 3.61
CA ARG A 130 14.29 17.35 4.27
C ARG A 130 15.32 16.29 3.86
N LEU A 131 15.99 16.50 2.73
CA LEU A 131 16.82 15.53 2.07
C LEU A 131 17.88 14.93 2.98
N ASP A 132 18.67 15.77 3.64
CA ASP A 132 19.81 15.31 4.48
C ASP A 132 19.30 14.47 5.65
N ARG A 133 18.21 14.89 6.29
CA ARG A 133 17.54 14.13 7.36
C ARG A 133 16.99 12.78 6.88
N ILE A 134 16.41 12.73 5.68
CA ILE A 134 15.91 11.49 5.07
C ILE A 134 17.06 10.53 4.82
N VAL A 135 18.14 11.03 4.24
CA VAL A 135 19.36 10.24 3.90
C VAL A 135 20.04 9.72 5.16
N GLU A 136 20.19 10.55 6.19
CA GLU A 136 20.74 10.18 7.48
C GLU A 136 19.88 9.10 8.17
N TRP A 137 18.55 9.28 8.13
CA TRP A 137 17.66 8.29 8.72
C TRP A 137 17.70 6.94 8.00
N ALA A 138 17.84 6.94 6.66
CA ALA A 138 17.98 5.74 5.84
C ALA A 138 19.37 5.07 5.97
N GLU A 139 20.37 5.76 6.55
CA GLU A 139 21.77 5.31 6.66
C GLU A 139 22.39 5.06 5.28
N LEU A 140 22.18 6.02 4.34
CA LEU A 140 22.60 5.89 2.94
C LEU A 140 23.51 7.04 2.47
N GLN A 141 24.22 7.73 3.39
CA GLN A 141 25.04 8.90 3.07
C GLN A 141 26.06 8.62 1.98
N ASP A 142 26.74 7.46 2.06
CA ASP A 142 27.81 7.08 1.14
C ASP A 142 27.29 6.62 -0.23
N PHE A 143 26.00 6.33 -0.34
CA PHE A 143 25.40 5.73 -1.54
C PHE A 143 24.38 6.64 -2.23
N ILE A 144 23.95 7.72 -1.59
CA ILE A 144 22.79 8.53 -2.04
C ILE A 144 22.96 9.13 -3.44
N ASP A 145 24.19 9.34 -3.88
CA ASP A 145 24.52 9.91 -5.19
C ASP A 145 24.77 8.82 -6.26
N ALA A 146 24.64 7.54 -5.91
CA ALA A 146 24.66 6.43 -6.85
C ALA A 146 23.25 6.16 -7.45
N PRO A 147 23.16 5.64 -8.69
CA PRO A 147 21.90 5.24 -9.30
C PRO A 147 21.20 4.14 -8.48
N ILE A 148 19.86 4.24 -8.33
CA ILE A 148 19.06 3.28 -7.53
C ILE A 148 19.21 1.83 -8.02
N ARG A 149 19.43 1.62 -9.33
CA ARG A 149 19.67 0.27 -9.88
C ARG A 149 20.89 -0.44 -9.27
N THR A 150 21.79 0.29 -8.62
CA THR A 150 22.95 -0.26 -7.91
C THR A 150 22.70 -0.54 -6.44
N PHE A 151 21.54 -0.11 -5.91
CA PHE A 151 21.16 -0.36 -4.54
C PHE A 151 20.73 -1.82 -4.34
N SER A 152 21.02 -2.36 -3.16
CA SER A 152 20.37 -3.60 -2.74
C SER A 152 18.86 -3.35 -2.52
N THR A 153 18.06 -4.42 -2.53
CA THR A 153 16.64 -4.34 -2.20
C THR A 153 16.43 -3.69 -0.83
N GLY A 154 17.30 -4.02 0.15
CA GLY A 154 17.26 -3.41 1.48
C GLY A 154 17.55 -1.90 1.46
N MET A 155 18.53 -1.44 0.70
CA MET A 155 18.86 -0.01 0.57
C MET A 155 17.70 0.77 -0.06
N SER A 156 17.12 0.26 -1.14
CA SER A 156 15.97 0.87 -1.80
C SER A 156 14.78 0.98 -0.85
N ALA A 157 14.53 -0.07 -0.11
CA ALA A 157 13.46 -0.13 0.87
C ALA A 157 13.66 0.83 2.05
N ARG A 158 14.89 0.94 2.58
CA ARG A 158 15.25 1.92 3.62
C ARG A 158 14.98 3.34 3.16
N LEU A 159 15.39 3.68 1.92
CA LEU A 159 15.16 5.01 1.36
C LEU A 159 13.67 5.29 1.16
N ALA A 160 12.91 4.35 0.60
CA ALA A 160 11.48 4.49 0.37
C ALA A 160 10.71 4.72 1.69
N PHE A 161 11.03 3.92 2.71
CA PHE A 161 10.42 4.06 4.04
C PHE A 161 10.78 5.40 4.68
N ALA A 162 12.05 5.82 4.60
CA ALA A 162 12.50 7.10 5.13
C ALA A 162 11.74 8.26 4.51
N VAL A 163 11.60 8.28 3.17
CA VAL A 163 10.84 9.32 2.45
C VAL A 163 9.39 9.32 2.88
N ALA A 164 8.72 8.16 2.84
CA ALA A 164 7.29 8.04 3.13
C ALA A 164 6.93 8.47 4.56
N THR A 165 7.81 8.23 5.52
CA THR A 165 7.56 8.57 6.93
C THR A 165 8.06 9.95 7.35
N ASP A 166 8.97 10.57 6.59
CA ASP A 166 9.44 11.93 6.87
C ASP A 166 8.39 13.01 6.59
N VAL A 167 7.44 12.72 5.73
CA VAL A 167 6.41 13.65 5.29
C VAL A 167 5.34 13.98 6.35
N ASP A 168 5.38 13.32 7.51
CA ASP A 168 4.36 13.39 8.55
C ASP A 168 2.94 13.24 7.98
N PRO A 169 2.61 12.08 7.41
CA PRO A 169 1.33 11.85 6.76
C PRO A 169 0.17 11.85 7.76
N ASP A 170 -1.04 12.17 7.26
CA ASP A 170 -2.29 11.98 8.03
C ASP A 170 -2.78 10.53 7.92
N ILE A 171 -2.45 9.87 6.79
CA ILE A 171 -2.82 8.50 6.49
C ILE A 171 -1.58 7.76 5.98
N LEU A 172 -1.26 6.62 6.60
CA LEU A 172 -0.18 5.74 6.19
C LEU A 172 -0.74 4.40 5.75
N LEU A 173 -0.43 3.99 4.52
CA LEU A 173 -0.74 2.65 4.01
C LEU A 173 0.54 1.83 3.93
N VAL A 174 0.56 0.66 4.56
CA VAL A 174 1.74 -0.23 4.62
C VAL A 174 1.35 -1.61 4.10
N ASP A 175 1.95 -2.03 2.99
CA ASP A 175 1.73 -3.36 2.40
C ASP A 175 2.96 -4.23 2.66
N GLU A 176 2.88 -5.16 3.63
CA GLU A 176 3.91 -6.16 4.00
C GLU A 176 5.35 -5.62 4.24
N ALA A 177 5.54 -4.31 4.18
CA ALA A 177 6.84 -3.66 4.06
C ALA A 177 7.60 -3.47 5.39
N LEU A 178 7.10 -3.94 6.53
CA LEU A 178 7.75 -3.74 7.83
C LEU A 178 8.94 -4.68 8.08
N SER A 179 9.14 -5.69 7.25
CA SER A 179 10.22 -6.67 7.39
C SER A 179 11.49 -6.32 6.59
N VAL A 180 11.78 -5.01 6.40
CA VAL A 180 12.86 -4.54 5.55
C VAL A 180 14.13 -4.27 6.33
N GLY A 181 15.23 -4.69 5.76
CA GLY A 181 16.56 -4.46 6.32
C GLY A 181 16.91 -5.49 7.41
N ASP A 182 18.00 -5.20 8.15
CA ASP A 182 18.41 -5.98 9.30
C ASP A 182 17.54 -5.69 10.54
N GLU A 183 17.72 -6.47 11.58
CA GLU A 183 16.95 -6.36 12.83
C GLU A 183 17.03 -4.96 13.45
N LYS A 184 18.19 -4.31 13.37
CA LYS A 184 18.37 -2.95 13.89
C LYS A 184 17.51 -1.94 13.11
N PHE A 185 17.45 -2.06 11.79
CA PHE A 185 16.64 -1.17 10.98
C PHE A 185 15.13 -1.46 11.14
N GLN A 186 14.74 -2.72 11.31
CA GLN A 186 13.36 -3.09 11.61
C GLN A 186 12.88 -2.46 12.93
N ARG A 187 13.70 -2.45 13.98
CA ARG A 187 13.39 -1.73 15.23
C ARG A 187 13.20 -0.23 14.99
N LYS A 188 14.09 0.37 14.21
CA LYS A 188 14.01 1.80 13.85
C LYS A 188 12.73 2.13 13.06
N CYS A 189 12.29 1.24 12.18
CA CYS A 189 11.00 1.35 11.50
C CYS A 189 9.84 1.26 12.47
N HIS A 190 9.88 0.29 13.39
CA HIS A 190 8.87 0.10 14.43
C HIS A 190 8.71 1.35 15.29
N ASP A 191 9.82 1.90 15.81
CA ASP A 191 9.81 3.11 16.65
C ASP A 191 9.24 4.32 15.88
N ARG A 192 9.56 4.44 14.59
CA ARG A 192 9.01 5.49 13.73
C ARG A 192 7.50 5.32 13.56
N MET A 193 7.02 4.09 13.36
CA MET A 193 5.59 3.78 13.25
C MET A 193 4.85 4.07 14.55
N GLU A 194 5.41 3.68 15.71
CA GLU A 194 4.86 4.01 17.03
C GLU A 194 4.77 5.52 17.24
N GLY A 195 5.78 6.27 16.81
CA GLY A 195 5.76 7.74 16.86
C GLY A 195 4.67 8.36 15.97
N LEU A 196 4.33 7.77 14.83
CA LEU A 196 3.19 8.19 14.00
C LEU A 196 1.86 7.80 14.66
N ARG A 197 1.78 6.60 15.23
CA ARG A 197 0.60 6.08 15.91
C ARG A 197 0.24 6.93 17.14
N SER A 198 1.20 7.26 17.99
CA SER A 198 0.98 8.07 19.19
C SER A 198 0.48 9.49 18.90
N ARG A 199 0.73 10.00 17.67
CA ARG A 199 0.19 11.28 17.19
C ARG A 199 -1.20 11.17 16.57
N GLY A 200 -1.88 10.01 16.70
CA GLY A 200 -3.25 9.80 16.21
C GLY A 200 -3.37 9.75 14.68
N LYS A 201 -2.30 9.38 13.97
CA LYS A 201 -2.35 9.22 12.51
C LYS A 201 -3.17 7.99 12.12
N THR A 202 -3.88 8.08 11.00
CA THR A 202 -4.63 6.95 10.44
C THR A 202 -3.66 5.95 9.82
N PHE A 203 -3.88 4.67 10.07
CA PHE A 203 -2.97 3.63 9.65
C PHE A 203 -3.72 2.44 9.03
N MET A 204 -3.26 1.97 7.88
CA MET A 204 -3.72 0.71 7.29
C MET A 204 -2.52 -0.20 7.05
N LEU A 205 -2.59 -1.44 7.53
CA LEU A 205 -1.55 -2.46 7.40
C LEU A 205 -2.11 -3.69 6.70
N ALA A 206 -1.58 -4.03 5.54
CA ALA A 206 -1.76 -5.37 4.98
C ALA A 206 -0.60 -6.26 5.43
N SER A 207 -0.91 -7.39 6.04
CA SER A 207 0.10 -8.37 6.46
C SER A 207 -0.46 -9.79 6.43
N HIS A 208 0.44 -10.75 6.20
CA HIS A 208 0.15 -12.18 6.38
C HIS A 208 0.35 -12.61 7.84
N SER A 209 1.07 -11.83 8.64
CA SER A 209 1.31 -12.12 10.04
C SER A 209 0.17 -11.61 10.91
N LEU A 210 -0.64 -12.52 11.45
CA LEU A 210 -1.71 -12.17 12.39
C LEU A 210 -1.18 -11.55 13.68
N SER A 211 0.05 -11.88 14.11
CA SER A 211 0.68 -11.24 15.27
C SER A 211 0.91 -9.75 15.01
N GLN A 212 1.49 -9.39 13.86
CA GLN A 212 1.67 -7.98 13.50
C GLN A 212 0.34 -7.21 13.42
N ILE A 213 -0.71 -7.86 12.89
CA ILE A 213 -2.04 -7.26 12.83
C ILE A 213 -2.60 -7.01 14.24
N ARG A 214 -2.49 -8.00 15.14
CA ARG A 214 -2.98 -7.87 16.53
C ARG A 214 -2.23 -6.80 17.33
N GLU A 215 -0.94 -6.66 17.13
CA GLU A 215 -0.11 -5.67 17.80
C GLU A 215 -0.36 -4.23 17.31
N ASN A 216 -0.63 -4.07 16.03
CA ASN A 216 -0.63 -2.75 15.39
C ASN A 216 -2.01 -2.20 15.02
N CYS A 217 -3.06 -3.02 15.04
CA CYS A 217 -4.39 -2.62 14.57
C CYS A 217 -5.47 -2.80 15.65
N ASP A 218 -6.54 -2.00 15.55
CA ASP A 218 -7.72 -2.09 16.42
C ASP A 218 -8.92 -2.71 15.68
N ARG A 219 -8.91 -2.62 14.35
CA ARG A 219 -9.96 -3.10 13.45
C ARG A 219 -9.32 -3.87 12.31
N VAL A 220 -9.98 -4.91 11.84
CA VAL A 220 -9.48 -5.75 10.74
C VAL A 220 -10.53 -5.93 9.67
N LEU A 221 -10.09 -5.80 8.42
CA LEU A 221 -10.83 -6.16 7.23
C LEU A 221 -10.29 -7.50 6.72
N TRP A 222 -11.15 -8.50 6.63
CA TRP A 222 -10.82 -9.75 5.97
C TRP A 222 -11.29 -9.70 4.52
N LEU A 223 -10.33 -9.67 3.59
CA LEU A 223 -10.58 -9.76 2.15
C LEU A 223 -10.52 -11.20 1.67
N HIS A 224 -11.50 -11.57 0.84
CA HIS A 224 -11.53 -12.84 0.13
C HIS A 224 -12.10 -12.64 -1.28
N HIS A 225 -11.34 -13.05 -2.30
CA HIS A 225 -11.73 -12.87 -3.72
C HIS A 225 -12.25 -11.46 -4.04
N GLY A 226 -11.53 -10.43 -3.60
CA GLY A 226 -11.86 -9.04 -3.89
C GLY A 226 -13.08 -8.48 -3.13
N ARG A 227 -13.62 -9.19 -2.13
CA ARG A 227 -14.73 -8.74 -1.27
C ARG A 227 -14.29 -8.65 0.18
N ILE A 228 -14.85 -7.70 0.92
CA ILE A 228 -14.73 -7.68 2.38
C ILE A 228 -15.74 -8.68 2.91
N VAL A 229 -15.25 -9.80 3.49
CA VAL A 229 -16.12 -10.85 4.05
C VAL A 229 -16.37 -10.64 5.54
N ARG A 230 -15.44 -10.00 6.25
CA ARG A 230 -15.62 -9.54 7.63
C ARG A 230 -14.92 -8.21 7.85
N ASP A 231 -15.50 -7.39 8.71
CA ASP A 231 -15.01 -6.09 9.13
C ASP A 231 -15.38 -5.90 10.60
N GLY A 232 -14.39 -5.75 11.47
CA GLY A 232 -14.66 -5.64 12.89
C GLY A 232 -13.41 -5.60 13.77
N ASP A 233 -13.63 -5.92 15.04
CA ASP A 233 -12.58 -6.02 16.06
C ASP A 233 -11.47 -6.99 15.66
N VAL A 234 -10.22 -6.61 15.99
CA VAL A 234 -9.01 -7.34 15.57
C VAL A 234 -9.02 -8.79 16.05
N GLN A 235 -9.40 -9.03 17.30
CA GLN A 235 -9.36 -10.38 17.87
C GLN A 235 -10.39 -11.28 17.18
N SER A 236 -11.65 -10.82 17.11
CA SER A 236 -12.76 -11.56 16.52
C SER A 236 -12.53 -11.93 15.05
N VAL A 237 -12.04 -10.96 14.24
CA VAL A 237 -11.85 -11.19 12.79
C VAL A 237 -10.60 -12.04 12.53
N ALA A 238 -9.51 -11.81 13.30
CA ALA A 238 -8.28 -12.57 13.15
C ALA A 238 -8.45 -14.04 13.57
N ASP A 239 -9.20 -14.31 14.65
CA ASP A 239 -9.48 -15.68 15.10
C ASP A 239 -10.33 -16.42 14.05
N ALA A 240 -11.39 -15.79 13.57
CA ALA A 240 -12.22 -16.37 12.52
C ALA A 240 -11.45 -16.64 11.20
N TYR A 241 -10.52 -15.77 10.85
CA TYR A 241 -9.64 -16.00 9.69
C TYR A 241 -8.69 -17.17 9.93
N HIS A 242 -8.16 -17.29 11.15
CA HIS A 242 -7.25 -18.36 11.51
C HIS A 242 -7.95 -19.73 11.44
N GLU A 243 -9.10 -19.89 12.06
CA GLU A 243 -9.94 -21.09 12.00
C GLU A 243 -10.28 -21.49 10.56
N TRP A 244 -10.73 -20.51 9.75
CA TRP A 244 -10.99 -20.74 8.34
C TRP A 244 -9.74 -21.17 7.57
N SER A 245 -8.59 -20.57 7.85
CA SER A 245 -7.33 -20.90 7.16
C SER A 245 -6.83 -22.31 7.43
N LEU A 246 -7.20 -22.89 8.58
CA LEU A 246 -6.93 -24.26 8.97
C LEU A 246 -7.97 -25.25 8.41
N GLY A 247 -9.04 -24.78 7.77
CA GLY A 247 -10.12 -25.62 7.26
C GLY A 247 -11.11 -26.07 8.33
N GLU A 248 -11.12 -25.44 9.49
CA GLU A 248 -12.00 -25.78 10.63
C GLU A 248 -13.41 -25.19 10.49
N THR A 249 -13.55 -24.14 9.68
CA THR A 249 -14.84 -23.46 9.45
C THR A 249 -15.06 -23.10 7.99
N ASP A 250 -16.32 -23.15 7.56
CA ASP A 250 -16.73 -22.61 6.26
C ASP A 250 -16.80 -21.08 6.29
N LEU A 251 -16.56 -20.45 5.12
CA LEU A 251 -16.80 -19.03 4.95
C LEU A 251 -18.29 -18.74 5.14
N VAL A 252 -18.64 -18.20 6.31
CA VAL A 252 -20.00 -17.65 6.50
C VAL A 252 -20.09 -16.38 5.65
N ALA A 253 -20.99 -16.38 4.66
CA ALA A 253 -21.28 -15.21 3.84
C ALA A 253 -21.58 -13.99 4.75
N PRO A 254 -21.14 -12.77 4.37
CA PRO A 254 -21.46 -11.59 5.16
C PRO A 254 -22.97 -11.48 5.33
N ALA A 255 -23.43 -11.23 6.54
CA ALA A 255 -24.82 -10.85 6.79
C ALA A 255 -25.10 -9.61 5.91
N ARG A 256 -26.16 -9.68 5.10
CA ARG A 256 -26.58 -8.63 4.17
C ARG A 256 -26.99 -7.35 4.90
#